data_61f7eda5b2e0b4c1062e4afd12f304c3
#
_entry.id   61f7eda5b2e0b4c1062e4afd12f304c3
#
_cell.length_a   1.000
_cell.length_b   1.000
_cell.length_c   1.000
_cell.angle_alpha   90.00
_cell.angle_beta   90.00
_cell.angle_gamma   90.00
#
_symmetry.space_group_name_H-M   'P 1'
#
loop_
_entity.id
_entity.type
_entity.pdbx_description
1 polymer ?
#
loop_
_entity_poly.entity_id
_entity_poly.type
_entity_poly.pdbx_seq_one_letter_code
_entity_poly.pdbx_strand_id
1 'polypeptide(L)'
;MGHIVSLLTVVDIPRLHFASPSATVKVKGPTDSPEDSRRESLESFVESRCPSLYGGFKPASWLFNGHLQTAYAVVGDFSKIDKVDYDRTLLRTLDGGTIGLDSTPPTDERTLPDDTPIVVVLHGLTGGSHESYVRAILAPACTPVEQGGLGYRGIVVNFRGCAGVPITSPQLYSAGHTDDIRVAVLHISRRYPKAPLLGIGFSLGANVLTRYLAEEGQQCRLVAGCAVACPWDLVKNAQRLEDDWLHREIYAKAMASNLQKLMGRHAESLAKFPDHPLTKAVPGVMAAKSLTLSKFDNTITCIGGGSSPPFPFPTCWDYYAWASSHEMLAKVRVPFLALNAEDDPIVQVLPVEAGGNPYVAFAVTEKGGHLGWFEAGKSIGDVRRWVSKPVVEWLKAVGEGLAAQDRQIQPTHVVDGFLKEVGRDDIGCKEVEGGGHVIGVEGEGGLLAGL
;
A
#
# COMPACT_ATOMS: atom_id res chain seq x y z
N MET A 1 24.74 -43.06 14.15
CA MET A 1 24.58 -41.88 15.01
C MET A 1 24.32 -40.70 14.11
N GLY A 2 23.05 -40.39 13.89
CA GLY A 2 22.64 -39.25 13.06
C GLY A 2 22.75 -37.97 13.87
N HIS A 3 23.58 -37.03 13.46
CA HIS A 3 23.54 -35.68 13.95
C HIS A 3 22.23 -35.03 13.48
N ILE A 4 21.25 -34.96 14.38
CA ILE A 4 20.13 -34.05 14.25
C ILE A 4 20.73 -32.66 14.43
N VAL A 5 21.03 -31.98 13.32
CA VAL A 5 21.28 -30.55 13.33
C VAL A 5 19.95 -29.91 13.72
N SER A 6 19.82 -29.58 14.99
CA SER A 6 18.77 -28.68 15.49
C SER A 6 18.99 -27.35 14.77
N LEU A 7 18.25 -27.10 13.71
CA LEU A 7 18.09 -25.79 13.13
C LEU A 7 17.40 -24.91 14.20
N LEU A 8 18.21 -24.35 15.11
CA LEU A 8 17.77 -23.29 16.00
C LEU A 8 17.38 -22.11 15.10
N THR A 9 16.12 -22.02 14.73
CA THR A 9 15.58 -20.84 14.10
C THR A 9 15.71 -19.70 15.09
N VAL A 10 16.63 -18.78 14.82
CA VAL A 10 16.86 -17.60 15.64
C VAL A 10 15.63 -16.71 15.52
N VAL A 11 15.19 -16.16 16.65
CA VAL A 11 14.14 -15.14 16.65
C VAL A 11 14.75 -13.85 16.14
N ASP A 12 14.17 -13.30 15.10
CA ASP A 12 14.56 -12.04 14.48
C ASP A 12 13.79 -10.90 15.18
N ILE A 13 14.50 -10.11 15.97
CA ILE A 13 13.91 -8.95 16.66
C ILE A 13 14.09 -7.74 15.76
N PRO A 14 13.00 -7.07 15.32
CA PRO A 14 13.10 -5.89 14.49
C PRO A 14 13.99 -4.82 15.11
N ARG A 15 14.88 -4.25 14.31
CA ARG A 15 15.62 -3.05 14.70
C ARG A 15 14.76 -1.84 14.45
N LEU A 16 14.53 -1.07 15.50
CA LEU A 16 13.71 0.14 15.45
C LEU A 16 14.61 1.37 15.37
N HIS A 17 14.28 2.25 14.44
CA HIS A 17 14.97 3.50 14.21
C HIS A 17 13.99 4.67 14.37
N PHE A 18 14.33 5.60 15.24
CA PHE A 18 13.57 6.82 15.51
C PHE A 18 14.50 8.02 15.39
N ALA A 19 13.97 9.17 15.01
CA ALA A 19 14.71 10.43 15.15
C ALA A 19 14.90 10.77 16.64
N SER A 20 15.97 11.44 16.96
CA SER A 20 16.23 11.92 18.32
C SER A 20 16.29 13.46 18.34
N PRO A 21 15.28 14.15 18.94
CA PRO A 21 14.08 13.59 19.55
C PRO A 21 13.04 13.15 18.49
N SER A 22 12.22 12.14 18.82
CA SER A 22 11.05 11.78 18.03
C SER A 22 9.91 12.78 18.24
N ALA A 23 8.94 12.82 17.30
CA ALA A 23 7.79 13.73 17.39
C ALA A 23 6.98 13.49 18.66
N THR A 24 6.42 14.56 19.18
CA THR A 24 5.42 14.49 20.23
C THR A 24 4.04 14.28 19.62
N VAL A 25 3.36 13.21 19.98
CA VAL A 25 1.99 12.90 19.58
C VAL A 25 1.01 13.21 20.69
N LYS A 26 -0.16 13.73 20.32
CA LYS A 26 -1.27 13.99 21.26
C LYS A 26 -2.11 12.72 21.32
N VAL A 27 -2.25 12.14 22.51
CA VAL A 27 -3.00 10.91 22.75
C VAL A 27 -4.20 11.17 23.63
N LYS A 28 -5.26 10.37 23.45
CA LYS A 28 -6.44 10.42 24.28
C LYS A 28 -6.10 10.00 25.72
N GLY A 29 -6.72 10.66 26.68
CA GLY A 29 -6.67 10.26 28.08
C GLY A 29 -7.75 9.24 28.43
N PRO A 30 -7.81 8.81 29.71
CA PRO A 30 -8.74 7.79 30.17
C PRO A 30 -10.23 8.15 30.00
N THR A 31 -10.59 9.42 29.96
CA THR A 31 -11.99 9.87 29.87
C THR A 31 -12.46 10.19 28.46
N ASP A 32 -11.60 9.98 27.44
CA ASP A 32 -11.87 10.35 26.04
C ASP A 32 -12.21 11.85 25.82
N SER A 33 -12.10 12.69 26.87
CA SER A 33 -12.30 14.13 26.80
C SER A 33 -11.11 14.81 26.09
N PRO A 34 -11.32 15.81 25.22
CA PRO A 34 -10.24 16.58 24.64
C PRO A 34 -9.31 17.25 25.67
N GLU A 35 -9.87 17.59 26.85
CA GLU A 35 -9.15 18.23 27.97
C GLU A 35 -8.22 17.25 28.69
N ASP A 36 -8.51 15.94 28.63
CA ASP A 36 -7.73 14.87 29.28
C ASP A 36 -6.62 14.33 28.37
N SER A 37 -6.40 14.94 27.24
CA SER A 37 -5.36 14.52 26.30
C SER A 37 -3.96 14.77 26.87
N ARG A 38 -3.06 13.82 26.72
CA ARG A 38 -1.66 13.91 27.08
C ARG A 38 -0.76 13.91 25.88
N ARG A 39 0.50 14.27 26.07
CA ARG A 39 1.52 14.26 25.03
C ARG A 39 2.59 13.22 25.39
N GLU A 40 2.98 12.43 24.43
CA GLU A 40 4.08 11.46 24.55
C GLU A 40 4.92 11.44 23.28
N SER A 41 6.16 10.92 23.36
CA SER A 41 7.01 10.78 22.17
C SER A 41 6.45 9.67 21.26
N LEU A 42 6.68 9.76 19.95
CA LEU A 42 6.31 8.70 19.02
C LEU A 42 6.98 7.36 19.39
N GLU A 43 8.21 7.41 19.87
CA GLU A 43 8.96 6.24 20.36
C GLU A 43 8.21 5.55 21.51
N SER A 44 7.88 6.28 22.58
CA SER A 44 7.11 5.74 23.72
C SER A 44 5.72 5.27 23.30
N PHE A 45 5.09 5.95 22.33
CA PHE A 45 3.80 5.57 21.78
C PHE A 45 3.86 4.20 21.09
N VAL A 46 4.90 3.97 20.27
CA VAL A 46 5.13 2.68 19.59
C VAL A 46 5.50 1.61 20.60
N GLU A 47 6.43 1.89 21.51
CA GLU A 47 6.90 0.93 22.52
C GLU A 47 5.75 0.37 23.37
N SER A 48 4.87 1.24 23.81
CA SER A 48 3.77 0.83 24.71
C SER A 48 2.60 0.13 24.01
N ARG A 49 2.45 0.29 22.68
CA ARG A 49 1.25 -0.16 21.92
C ARG A 49 1.53 -1.15 20.81
N CYS A 50 2.79 -1.33 20.42
CA CYS A 50 3.18 -2.25 19.34
C CYS A 50 4.15 -3.32 19.85
N PRO A 51 3.76 -4.15 20.84
CA PRO A 51 4.67 -5.10 21.49
C PRO A 51 5.26 -6.13 20.52
N SER A 52 4.58 -6.46 19.41
CA SER A 52 5.10 -7.39 18.42
C SER A 52 6.37 -6.89 17.72
N LEU A 53 6.61 -5.58 17.69
CA LEU A 53 7.85 -5.00 17.17
C LEU A 53 9.05 -5.27 18.08
N TYR A 54 8.81 -5.59 19.36
CA TYR A 54 9.83 -5.91 20.37
C TYR A 54 9.89 -7.40 20.71
N GLY A 55 8.85 -8.15 20.32
CA GLY A 55 8.73 -9.59 20.62
C GLY A 55 9.40 -10.51 19.59
N GLY A 56 9.70 -9.99 18.43
CA GLY A 56 10.42 -10.67 17.37
C GLY A 56 9.58 -11.56 16.45
N PHE A 57 10.22 -11.97 15.37
CA PHE A 57 9.71 -12.77 14.26
C PHE A 57 10.49 -14.08 14.16
N LYS A 58 9.81 -15.19 14.02
CA LYS A 58 10.44 -16.49 13.85
C LYS A 58 10.05 -17.10 12.52
N PRO A 59 10.89 -16.99 11.47
CA PRO A 59 10.59 -17.55 10.16
C PRO A 59 10.28 -19.04 10.24
N ALA A 60 9.31 -19.50 9.43
CA ALA A 60 9.10 -20.93 9.24
C ALA A 60 10.39 -21.57 8.70
N SER A 61 10.79 -22.72 9.25
CA SER A 61 12.12 -23.33 9.00
C SER A 61 12.42 -23.63 7.53
N TRP A 62 11.40 -23.82 6.71
CA TRP A 62 11.51 -24.05 5.26
C TRP A 62 11.43 -22.76 4.43
N LEU A 63 11.08 -21.62 5.07
CA LEU A 63 11.08 -20.27 4.47
C LEU A 63 12.18 -19.42 5.12
N PHE A 64 13.40 -19.91 5.13
CA PHE A 64 14.51 -19.41 5.92
C PHE A 64 15.21 -18.17 5.32
N ASN A 65 14.86 -17.73 4.12
CA ASN A 65 15.43 -16.54 3.49
C ASN A 65 14.40 -15.74 2.69
N GLY A 66 14.74 -14.51 2.33
CA GLY A 66 13.87 -13.56 1.64
C GLY A 66 13.34 -14.07 0.29
N HIS A 67 14.16 -14.79 -0.50
CA HIS A 67 13.69 -15.34 -1.77
C HIS A 67 12.57 -16.37 -1.60
N LEU A 68 12.69 -17.28 -0.63
CA LEU A 68 11.65 -18.28 -0.33
C LEU A 68 10.40 -17.61 0.26
N GLN A 69 10.58 -16.64 1.15
CA GLN A 69 9.48 -15.84 1.72
C GLN A 69 8.71 -15.13 0.60
N THR A 70 9.41 -14.45 -0.30
CA THR A 70 8.84 -13.76 -1.46
C THR A 70 8.16 -14.71 -2.43
N ALA A 71 8.82 -15.81 -2.77
CA ALA A 71 8.24 -16.82 -3.67
C ALA A 71 6.94 -17.39 -3.09
N TYR A 72 6.93 -17.72 -1.79
CA TYR A 72 5.73 -18.25 -1.16
C TYR A 72 4.61 -17.20 -1.04
N ALA A 73 4.94 -15.92 -0.86
CA ALA A 73 3.94 -14.84 -0.88
C ALA A 73 3.19 -14.78 -2.22
N VAL A 74 3.87 -15.14 -3.34
CA VAL A 74 3.33 -15.14 -4.70
C VAL A 74 2.57 -16.42 -5.05
N VAL A 75 3.12 -17.62 -4.69
CA VAL A 75 2.57 -18.91 -5.17
C VAL A 75 1.76 -19.66 -4.11
N GLY A 76 1.76 -19.21 -2.87
CA GLY A 76 1.01 -19.83 -1.77
C GLY A 76 -0.51 -19.73 -1.98
N ASP A 77 -1.25 -20.78 -1.63
CA ASP A 77 -2.71 -20.74 -1.63
C ASP A 77 -3.23 -20.15 -0.32
N PHE A 78 -3.72 -18.92 -0.39
CA PHE A 78 -4.33 -18.18 0.71
C PHE A 78 -5.85 -18.02 0.55
N SER A 79 -6.49 -18.74 -0.36
CA SER A 79 -7.92 -18.61 -0.66
C SER A 79 -8.85 -19.01 0.50
N LYS A 80 -8.34 -19.83 1.43
CA LYS A 80 -9.12 -20.33 2.57
C LYS A 80 -8.97 -19.53 3.85
N ILE A 81 -8.01 -18.59 3.88
CA ILE A 81 -7.71 -17.77 5.06
C ILE A 81 -7.98 -16.29 4.79
N ASP A 82 -8.21 -15.53 5.86
CA ASP A 82 -8.40 -14.09 5.82
C ASP A 82 -9.44 -13.69 4.74
N LYS A 83 -10.60 -14.34 4.74
CA LYS A 83 -11.68 -14.04 3.80
C LYS A 83 -12.27 -12.67 4.12
N VAL A 84 -12.37 -11.83 3.10
CA VAL A 84 -12.91 -10.47 3.19
C VAL A 84 -13.70 -10.22 1.93
N ASP A 85 -14.96 -9.83 2.06
CA ASP A 85 -15.82 -9.43 0.95
C ASP A 85 -16.02 -7.90 0.98
N TYR A 86 -16.36 -7.33 -0.17
CA TYR A 86 -16.37 -5.89 -0.33
C TYR A 86 -17.60 -5.41 -1.12
N ASP A 87 -17.99 -4.16 -0.86
CA ASP A 87 -18.83 -3.36 -1.75
C ASP A 87 -17.93 -2.40 -2.52
N ARG A 88 -17.98 -2.48 -3.87
CA ARG A 88 -17.21 -1.59 -4.75
C ARG A 88 -17.97 -0.35 -5.12
N THR A 89 -17.35 0.80 -4.96
CA THR A 89 -17.74 2.09 -5.54
C THR A 89 -16.72 2.49 -6.60
N LEU A 90 -17.17 2.92 -7.79
CA LEU A 90 -16.29 3.45 -8.82
C LEU A 90 -16.28 4.97 -8.80
N LEU A 91 -15.10 5.57 -8.85
CA LEU A 91 -14.92 7.01 -8.94
C LEU A 91 -14.33 7.38 -10.29
N ARG A 92 -15.01 8.32 -10.98
CA ARG A 92 -14.52 8.97 -12.20
C ARG A 92 -13.69 10.17 -11.83
N THR A 93 -12.46 10.25 -12.32
CA THR A 93 -11.55 11.38 -12.18
C THR A 93 -11.75 12.42 -13.30
N LEU A 94 -11.17 13.63 -13.15
CA LEU A 94 -11.36 14.72 -14.11
C LEU A 94 -10.80 14.41 -15.51
N ASP A 95 -9.71 13.63 -15.60
CA ASP A 95 -9.15 13.15 -16.87
C ASP A 95 -10.00 12.06 -17.55
N GLY A 96 -11.14 11.68 -16.96
CA GLY A 96 -12.02 10.62 -17.42
C GLY A 96 -11.60 9.20 -17.00
N GLY A 97 -10.53 9.07 -16.20
CA GLY A 97 -10.07 7.80 -15.63
C GLY A 97 -11.03 7.26 -14.56
N THR A 98 -10.85 6.02 -14.18
CA THR A 98 -11.66 5.37 -13.13
C THR A 98 -10.75 4.67 -12.13
N ILE A 99 -11.05 4.86 -10.85
CA ILE A 99 -10.49 4.11 -9.72
C ILE A 99 -11.61 3.36 -9.00
N GLY A 100 -11.26 2.28 -8.30
CA GLY A 100 -12.22 1.48 -7.52
C GLY A 100 -11.97 1.62 -6.02
N LEU A 101 -13.03 1.81 -5.25
CA LEU A 101 -12.99 1.74 -3.79
C LEU A 101 -13.74 0.50 -3.33
N ASP A 102 -13.03 -0.48 -2.79
CA ASP A 102 -13.59 -1.70 -2.24
C ASP A 102 -13.72 -1.56 -0.73
N SER A 103 -14.94 -1.41 -0.24
CA SER A 103 -15.26 -1.16 1.18
C SER A 103 -15.65 -2.44 1.89
N THR A 104 -15.10 -2.68 3.09
CA THR A 104 -15.42 -3.81 3.96
C THR A 104 -15.68 -3.35 5.40
N PRO A 105 -16.59 -3.97 6.17
CA PRO A 105 -17.52 -5.00 5.72
C PRO A 105 -18.53 -4.44 4.71
N PRO A 106 -19.13 -5.29 3.83
CA PRO A 106 -20.27 -4.91 3.01
C PRO A 106 -21.41 -4.34 3.84
N THR A 107 -22.15 -3.37 3.27
CA THR A 107 -23.15 -2.60 4.01
C THR A 107 -24.34 -3.46 4.44
N ASP A 108 -24.66 -4.50 3.67
CA ASP A 108 -25.71 -5.47 3.98
C ASP A 108 -25.31 -6.47 5.07
N GLU A 109 -23.99 -6.70 5.27
CA GLU A 109 -23.52 -7.56 6.35
C GLU A 109 -23.47 -6.83 7.70
N ARG A 110 -22.99 -5.58 7.70
CA ARG A 110 -22.85 -4.80 8.94
C ARG A 110 -22.85 -3.30 8.73
N THR A 111 -23.74 -2.61 9.42
CA THR A 111 -23.74 -1.14 9.50
C THR A 111 -22.79 -0.70 10.62
N LEU A 112 -21.85 0.19 10.29
CA LEU A 112 -20.88 0.75 11.22
C LEU A 112 -21.18 2.22 11.52
N PRO A 113 -20.90 2.71 12.73
CA PRO A 113 -20.97 4.13 13.08
C PRO A 113 -20.16 5.03 12.13
N ASP A 114 -20.56 6.29 11.98
CA ASP A 114 -19.91 7.25 11.06
C ASP A 114 -18.51 7.67 11.51
N ASP A 115 -18.18 7.50 12.79
CA ASP A 115 -16.89 7.81 13.41
C ASP A 115 -15.97 6.59 13.52
N THR A 116 -16.41 5.40 13.06
CA THR A 116 -15.58 4.20 13.02
C THR A 116 -14.29 4.46 12.24
N PRO A 117 -13.10 4.15 12.79
CA PRO A 117 -11.84 4.32 12.08
C PRO A 117 -11.82 3.59 10.74
N ILE A 118 -11.20 4.20 9.73
CA ILE A 118 -11.15 3.67 8.37
C ILE A 118 -9.70 3.37 7.99
N VAL A 119 -9.42 2.12 7.63
CA VAL A 119 -8.13 1.71 7.07
C VAL A 119 -8.19 1.89 5.56
N VAL A 120 -7.49 2.90 5.04
CA VAL A 120 -7.34 3.16 3.60
C VAL A 120 -6.11 2.43 3.08
N VAL A 121 -6.31 1.47 2.19
CA VAL A 121 -5.29 0.53 1.74
C VAL A 121 -4.88 0.78 0.29
N LEU A 122 -3.56 0.80 0.03
CA LEU A 122 -2.99 0.81 -1.32
C LEU A 122 -2.21 -0.49 -1.55
N HIS A 123 -2.60 -1.22 -2.58
CA HIS A 123 -2.00 -2.51 -2.94
C HIS A 123 -0.69 -2.37 -3.73
N GLY A 124 0.04 -3.47 -3.91
CA GLY A 124 1.26 -3.55 -4.70
C GLY A 124 1.02 -3.52 -6.21
N LEU A 125 2.10 -3.64 -6.97
CA LEU A 125 2.07 -3.64 -8.44
C LEU A 125 1.10 -4.71 -8.96
N THR A 126 0.19 -4.34 -9.87
CA THR A 126 -0.84 -5.20 -10.48
C THR A 126 -1.80 -5.92 -9.52
N GLY A 127 -1.76 -5.58 -8.23
CA GLY A 127 -2.59 -6.19 -7.20
C GLY A 127 -4.02 -5.65 -7.12
N GLY A 128 -4.62 -5.75 -5.95
CA GLY A 128 -5.99 -5.28 -5.66
C GLY A 128 -6.46 -5.70 -4.27
N SER A 129 -7.74 -5.51 -4.00
CA SER A 129 -8.38 -5.88 -2.73
C SER A 129 -8.32 -7.39 -2.42
N HIS A 130 -8.20 -8.23 -3.45
CA HIS A 130 -8.10 -9.68 -3.36
C HIS A 130 -6.76 -10.19 -2.84
N GLU A 131 -5.74 -9.35 -2.82
CA GLU A 131 -4.38 -9.75 -2.42
C GLU A 131 -4.32 -10.30 -1.00
N SER A 132 -3.62 -11.41 -0.82
CA SER A 132 -3.52 -12.09 0.47
C SER A 132 -2.89 -11.23 1.57
N TYR A 133 -1.94 -10.36 1.22
CA TYR A 133 -1.31 -9.43 2.17
C TYR A 133 -2.25 -8.29 2.57
N VAL A 134 -3.17 -7.87 1.68
CA VAL A 134 -4.23 -6.89 2.01
C VAL A 134 -5.23 -7.52 2.97
N ARG A 135 -5.73 -8.72 2.62
CA ARG A 135 -6.71 -9.45 3.44
C ARG A 135 -6.18 -9.83 4.81
N ALA A 136 -4.89 -10.18 4.91
CA ALA A 136 -4.22 -10.51 6.19
C ALA A 136 -4.22 -9.34 7.19
N ILE A 137 -4.40 -8.11 6.74
CA ILE A 137 -4.57 -6.93 7.60
C ILE A 137 -6.04 -6.59 7.78
N LEU A 138 -6.83 -6.60 6.70
CA LEU A 138 -8.24 -6.19 6.78
C LEU A 138 -9.11 -7.19 7.54
N ALA A 139 -8.84 -8.50 7.44
CA ALA A 139 -9.61 -9.49 8.18
C ALA A 139 -9.57 -9.21 9.70
N PRO A 140 -8.42 -9.15 10.38
CA PRO A 140 -8.40 -8.82 11.81
C PRO A 140 -8.82 -7.37 12.12
N ALA A 141 -8.56 -6.40 11.22
CA ALA A 141 -8.96 -5.02 11.46
C ALA A 141 -10.49 -4.82 11.37
N CYS A 142 -11.16 -5.50 10.44
CA CYS A 142 -12.59 -5.30 10.17
C CYS A 142 -13.49 -6.32 10.89
N THR A 143 -12.96 -7.44 11.40
CA THR A 143 -13.70 -8.38 12.22
C THR A 143 -14.29 -7.66 13.45
N PRO A 144 -15.55 -7.99 13.88
CA PRO A 144 -16.16 -7.40 15.07
C PRO A 144 -15.30 -7.54 16.34
N VAL A 145 -15.40 -6.56 17.23
CA VAL A 145 -14.65 -6.56 18.51
C VAL A 145 -14.98 -7.79 19.34
N GLU A 146 -16.25 -8.23 19.34
CA GLU A 146 -16.74 -9.40 20.06
C GLU A 146 -16.13 -10.71 19.53
N GLN A 147 -15.58 -10.69 18.31
CA GLN A 147 -14.89 -11.81 17.68
C GLN A 147 -13.36 -11.64 17.72
N GLY A 148 -12.86 -10.64 18.44
CA GLY A 148 -11.44 -10.39 18.64
C GLY A 148 -10.77 -9.52 17.57
N GLY A 149 -11.54 -8.87 16.68
CA GLY A 149 -11.05 -7.88 15.74
C GLY A 149 -11.09 -6.45 16.28
N LEU A 150 -10.78 -5.46 15.43
CA LEU A 150 -10.86 -4.05 15.80
C LEU A 150 -12.23 -3.42 15.51
N GLY A 151 -13.07 -4.06 14.71
CA GLY A 151 -14.37 -3.53 14.31
C GLY A 151 -14.30 -2.34 13.36
N TYR A 152 -13.18 -2.10 12.70
CA TYR A 152 -12.93 -0.97 11.79
C TYR A 152 -13.61 -1.15 10.44
N ARG A 153 -13.61 -0.08 9.64
CA ARG A 153 -13.93 -0.11 8.22
C ARG A 153 -12.64 -0.19 7.43
N GLY A 154 -12.57 -1.04 6.40
CA GLY A 154 -11.49 -1.08 5.42
C GLY A 154 -11.95 -0.51 4.09
N ILE A 155 -11.11 0.26 3.40
CA ILE A 155 -11.36 0.72 2.03
C ILE A 155 -10.08 0.54 1.23
N VAL A 156 -10.10 -0.38 0.25
CA VAL A 156 -8.98 -0.59 -0.66
C VAL A 156 -9.15 0.30 -1.87
N VAL A 157 -8.14 1.11 -2.15
CA VAL A 157 -8.06 1.92 -3.36
C VAL A 157 -7.43 1.06 -4.45
N ASN A 158 -8.26 0.54 -5.36
CA ASN A 158 -7.79 -0.21 -6.51
C ASN A 158 -7.38 0.77 -7.61
N PHE A 159 -6.12 0.68 -8.04
CA PHE A 159 -5.57 1.51 -9.11
C PHE A 159 -6.27 1.26 -10.44
N ARG A 160 -6.13 2.21 -11.35
CA ARG A 160 -6.68 2.15 -12.72
C ARG A 160 -6.28 0.84 -13.41
N GLY A 161 -7.27 0.09 -13.88
CA GLY A 161 -7.06 -1.20 -14.55
C GLY A 161 -6.79 -2.40 -13.62
N CYS A 162 -6.64 -2.20 -12.31
CA CYS A 162 -6.40 -3.27 -11.34
C CYS A 162 -7.71 -3.78 -10.73
N ALA A 163 -7.74 -5.05 -10.32
CA ALA A 163 -8.87 -5.69 -9.64
C ALA A 163 -10.21 -5.52 -10.37
N GLY A 164 -10.22 -5.58 -11.69
CA GLY A 164 -11.43 -5.40 -12.51
C GLY A 164 -11.90 -3.95 -12.67
N VAL A 165 -11.14 -2.96 -12.20
CA VAL A 165 -11.44 -1.55 -12.46
C VAL A 165 -11.21 -1.23 -13.94
N PRO A 166 -12.18 -0.64 -14.66
CA PRO A 166 -12.03 -0.40 -16.10
C PRO A 166 -11.06 0.74 -16.39
N ILE A 167 -10.30 0.62 -17.49
CA ILE A 167 -9.56 1.73 -18.08
C ILE A 167 -10.52 2.57 -18.93
N THR A 168 -10.67 3.85 -18.57
CA THR A 168 -11.64 4.77 -19.19
C THR A 168 -11.00 6.08 -19.65
N SER A 169 -9.69 6.23 -19.48
CA SER A 169 -8.86 7.29 -20.07
C SER A 169 -7.51 6.68 -20.49
N PRO A 170 -6.74 7.34 -21.34
CA PRO A 170 -5.42 6.86 -21.73
C PRO A 170 -4.34 7.18 -20.68
N GLN A 171 -4.71 7.04 -19.41
CA GLN A 171 -3.81 7.17 -18.26
C GLN A 171 -3.92 5.94 -17.38
N LEU A 172 -2.79 5.39 -16.99
CA LEU A 172 -2.61 4.29 -16.06
C LEU A 172 -2.23 4.84 -14.68
N TYR A 173 -1.80 3.97 -13.78
CA TYR A 173 -1.17 4.35 -12.52
C TYR A 173 0.36 4.21 -12.60
N SER A 174 1.06 4.78 -11.63
CA SER A 174 2.51 4.66 -11.49
C SER A 174 2.93 4.71 -10.01
N ALA A 175 4.20 4.44 -9.76
CA ALA A 175 4.74 4.47 -8.39
C ALA A 175 4.82 5.89 -7.79
N GLY A 176 4.73 6.94 -8.61
CA GLY A 176 4.91 8.33 -8.16
C GLY A 176 3.68 9.22 -8.26
N HIS A 177 2.65 8.81 -9.03
CA HIS A 177 1.45 9.62 -9.22
C HIS A 177 0.47 9.45 -8.06
N THR A 178 0.13 10.55 -7.38
CA THR A 178 -0.64 10.55 -6.13
C THR A 178 -2.06 11.09 -6.25
N ASP A 179 -2.48 11.57 -7.42
CA ASP A 179 -3.81 12.18 -7.57
C ASP A 179 -4.94 11.17 -7.35
N ASP A 180 -4.75 9.91 -7.73
CA ASP A 180 -5.76 8.87 -7.55
C ASP A 180 -6.01 8.57 -6.06
N ILE A 181 -4.97 8.48 -5.22
CA ILE A 181 -5.19 8.37 -3.77
C ILE A 181 -5.76 9.66 -3.18
N ARG A 182 -5.36 10.81 -3.70
CA ARG A 182 -5.86 12.10 -3.23
C ARG A 182 -7.36 12.22 -3.40
N VAL A 183 -7.90 11.88 -4.58
CA VAL A 183 -9.35 11.89 -4.80
C VAL A 183 -10.07 10.80 -4.02
N ALA A 184 -9.45 9.62 -3.84
CA ALA A 184 -10.01 8.57 -2.99
C ALA A 184 -10.17 9.03 -1.54
N VAL A 185 -9.12 9.60 -0.94
CA VAL A 185 -9.14 10.10 0.44
C VAL A 185 -10.08 11.30 0.57
N LEU A 186 -10.15 12.17 -0.44
CA LEU A 186 -11.11 13.27 -0.51
C LEU A 186 -12.56 12.75 -0.43
N HIS A 187 -12.89 11.78 -1.26
CA HIS A 187 -14.22 11.15 -1.29
C HIS A 187 -14.54 10.47 0.04
N ILE A 188 -13.62 9.67 0.58
CA ILE A 188 -13.80 8.96 1.87
C ILE A 188 -14.01 9.96 3.01
N SER A 189 -13.20 11.01 3.09
CA SER A 189 -13.31 12.03 4.14
C SER A 189 -14.63 12.83 4.04
N ARG A 190 -15.15 13.03 2.83
CA ARG A 190 -16.46 13.67 2.63
C ARG A 190 -17.62 12.78 3.07
N ARG A 191 -17.51 11.48 2.80
CA ARG A 191 -18.53 10.49 3.16
C ARG A 191 -18.55 10.19 4.67
N TYR A 192 -17.36 10.19 5.31
CA TYR A 192 -17.18 9.88 6.74
C TYR A 192 -16.40 10.98 7.45
N PRO A 193 -17.00 12.17 7.65
CA PRO A 193 -16.27 13.34 8.14
C PRO A 193 -15.79 13.23 9.59
N LYS A 194 -16.31 12.27 10.36
CA LYS A 194 -15.94 12.03 11.76
C LYS A 194 -14.93 10.90 11.94
N ALA A 195 -14.75 10.07 10.93
CA ALA A 195 -13.89 8.90 11.00
C ALA A 195 -12.40 9.29 10.91
N PRO A 196 -11.53 8.81 11.80
CA PRO A 196 -10.09 8.90 11.59
C PRO A 196 -9.69 7.99 10.43
N LEU A 197 -8.95 8.56 9.44
CA LEU A 197 -8.48 7.84 8.27
C LEU A 197 -7.03 7.40 8.48
N LEU A 198 -6.78 6.08 8.39
CA LEU A 198 -5.49 5.44 8.62
C LEU A 198 -4.98 4.88 7.30
N GLY A 199 -3.83 5.38 6.80
CA GLY A 199 -3.26 4.89 5.55
C GLY A 199 -2.38 3.67 5.74
N ILE A 200 -2.53 2.65 4.88
CA ILE A 200 -1.55 1.58 4.76
C ILE A 200 -1.24 1.31 3.29
N GLY A 201 0.03 1.15 2.98
CA GLY A 201 0.49 0.82 1.64
C GLY A 201 1.42 -0.39 1.64
N PHE A 202 1.35 -1.18 0.56
CA PHE A 202 2.17 -2.35 0.35
C PHE A 202 3.00 -2.21 -0.93
N SER A 203 4.31 -2.47 -0.86
CA SER A 203 5.20 -2.41 -2.02
C SER A 203 5.05 -1.08 -2.79
N LEU A 204 4.67 -1.11 -4.07
CA LEU A 204 4.39 0.10 -4.86
C LEU A 204 3.37 1.03 -4.17
N GLY A 205 2.31 0.46 -3.57
CA GLY A 205 1.32 1.25 -2.82
C GLY A 205 1.90 1.94 -1.59
N ALA A 206 2.93 1.35 -0.94
CA ALA A 206 3.66 1.98 0.15
C ALA A 206 4.45 3.20 -0.32
N ASN A 207 5.06 3.12 -1.51
CA ASN A 207 5.76 4.25 -2.13
C ASN A 207 4.80 5.39 -2.47
N VAL A 208 3.63 5.08 -3.08
CA VAL A 208 2.59 6.06 -3.39
C VAL A 208 2.03 6.71 -2.11
N LEU A 209 1.76 5.91 -1.07
CA LEU A 209 1.29 6.43 0.21
C LEU A 209 2.31 7.38 0.85
N THR A 210 3.58 7.01 0.88
CA THR A 210 4.65 7.84 1.44
C THR A 210 4.75 9.18 0.72
N ARG A 211 4.69 9.17 -0.61
CA ARG A 211 4.68 10.40 -1.40
C ARG A 211 3.46 11.26 -1.11
N TYR A 212 2.26 10.66 -1.09
CA TYR A 212 1.03 11.36 -0.73
C TYR A 212 1.12 12.05 0.64
N LEU A 213 1.57 11.32 1.67
CA LEU A 213 1.74 11.87 3.02
C LEU A 213 2.72 13.05 3.05
N ALA A 214 3.81 12.94 2.29
CA ALA A 214 4.84 13.97 2.18
C ALA A 214 4.36 15.20 1.41
N GLU A 215 3.60 15.01 0.33
CA GLU A 215 3.03 16.07 -0.51
C GLU A 215 1.93 16.85 0.23
N GLU A 216 1.07 16.16 0.98
CA GLU A 216 0.02 16.79 1.79
C GLU A 216 0.55 17.42 3.07
N GLY A 217 1.63 16.88 3.66
CA GLY A 217 2.25 17.43 4.85
C GLY A 217 1.25 17.64 6.00
N GLN A 218 1.12 18.86 6.49
CA GLN A 218 0.21 19.21 7.59
C GLN A 218 -1.28 19.21 7.19
N GLN A 219 -1.57 19.30 5.89
CA GLN A 219 -2.95 19.28 5.36
C GLN A 219 -3.44 17.85 5.07
N CYS A 220 -2.63 16.84 5.38
CA CYS A 220 -2.97 15.45 5.12
C CYS A 220 -4.26 15.04 5.83
N ARG A 221 -5.22 14.46 5.09
CA ARG A 221 -6.48 13.95 5.65
C ARG A 221 -6.31 12.64 6.40
N LEU A 222 -5.23 11.87 6.11
CA LEU A 222 -4.88 10.69 6.90
C LEU A 222 -4.27 11.11 8.24
N VAL A 223 -4.68 10.48 9.33
CA VAL A 223 -4.18 10.80 10.69
C VAL A 223 -2.85 10.11 11.00
N ALA A 224 -2.58 8.99 10.32
CA ALA A 224 -1.35 8.23 10.42
C ALA A 224 -1.14 7.40 9.15
N GLY A 225 0.09 6.92 8.95
CA GLY A 225 0.44 6.04 7.84
C GLY A 225 1.22 4.80 8.26
N CYS A 226 1.17 3.76 7.43
CA CYS A 226 1.99 2.57 7.55
C CYS A 226 2.48 2.12 6.16
N ALA A 227 3.78 1.93 5.98
CA ALA A 227 4.38 1.42 4.75
C ALA A 227 4.99 0.04 5.00
N VAL A 228 4.57 -0.96 4.22
CA VAL A 228 5.08 -2.33 4.32
C VAL A 228 5.80 -2.70 3.04
N ALA A 229 7.06 -3.14 3.16
CA ALA A 229 7.95 -3.51 2.04
C ALA A 229 8.06 -2.41 0.97
N CYS A 230 8.20 -1.15 1.38
CA CYS A 230 8.28 -0.01 0.46
C CYS A 230 9.59 -0.01 -0.33
N PRO A 231 9.54 0.12 -1.67
CA PRO A 231 10.72 0.21 -2.53
C PRO A 231 11.24 1.66 -2.63
N TRP A 232 11.76 2.20 -1.56
CA TRP A 232 12.10 3.60 -1.30
C TRP A 232 12.88 4.32 -2.42
N ASP A 233 13.93 3.68 -2.95
CA ASP A 233 14.80 4.19 -4.02
C ASP A 233 14.61 3.34 -5.27
N LEU A 234 13.70 3.76 -6.14
CA LEU A 234 13.35 3.01 -7.34
C LEU A 234 14.51 2.93 -8.35
N VAL A 235 15.43 3.91 -8.33
CA VAL A 235 16.61 3.89 -9.21
C VAL A 235 17.53 2.74 -8.81
N LYS A 236 17.89 2.64 -7.53
CA LYS A 236 18.77 1.57 -7.03
C LYS A 236 18.13 0.20 -7.12
N ASN A 237 16.82 0.12 -6.83
CA ASN A 237 16.07 -1.14 -6.99
C ASN A 237 16.06 -1.59 -8.47
N ALA A 238 15.80 -0.68 -9.41
CA ALA A 238 15.80 -0.99 -10.83
C ALA A 238 17.21 -1.38 -11.35
N GLN A 239 18.26 -0.69 -10.88
CA GLN A 239 19.64 -1.06 -11.18
C GLN A 239 19.94 -2.50 -10.75
N ARG A 240 19.59 -2.88 -9.52
CA ARG A 240 19.78 -4.25 -9.03
C ARG A 240 18.99 -5.27 -9.85
N LEU A 241 17.75 -4.95 -10.20
CA LEU A 241 16.90 -5.81 -11.02
C LEU A 241 17.43 -6.00 -12.44
N GLU A 242 18.19 -5.07 -12.98
CA GLU A 242 18.78 -5.17 -14.34
C GLU A 242 20.20 -5.76 -14.31
N ASP A 243 21.03 -5.45 -13.31
CA ASP A 243 22.44 -5.81 -13.26
C ASP A 243 22.66 -7.25 -12.75
N ASP A 244 21.85 -7.68 -11.77
CA ASP A 244 21.95 -9.04 -11.23
C ASP A 244 21.13 -10.02 -12.07
N TRP A 245 21.80 -11.07 -12.57
CA TRP A 245 21.15 -12.07 -13.43
C TRP A 245 19.92 -12.72 -12.77
N LEU A 246 20.03 -13.14 -11.50
CA LEU A 246 18.95 -13.81 -10.80
C LEU A 246 17.73 -12.88 -10.63
N HIS A 247 17.99 -11.62 -10.21
CA HIS A 247 16.94 -10.62 -10.02
C HIS A 247 16.27 -10.26 -11.34
N ARG A 248 17.03 -10.17 -12.43
CA ARG A 248 16.50 -9.88 -13.75
C ARG A 248 15.61 -10.99 -14.29
N GLU A 249 16.10 -12.26 -14.21
CA GLU A 249 15.39 -13.41 -14.79
C GLU A 249 14.13 -13.80 -13.98
N ILE A 250 14.14 -13.61 -12.66
CA ILE A 250 13.03 -13.98 -11.78
C ILE A 250 12.11 -12.77 -11.56
N TYR A 251 12.60 -11.70 -10.92
CA TYR A 251 11.73 -10.61 -10.45
C TYR A 251 11.40 -9.60 -11.53
N ALA A 252 12.39 -9.08 -12.26
CA ALA A 252 12.13 -8.05 -13.28
C ALA A 252 11.22 -8.57 -14.40
N LYS A 253 11.42 -9.83 -14.84
CA LYS A 253 10.58 -10.45 -15.87
C LYS A 253 9.20 -10.82 -15.35
N ALA A 254 9.07 -11.29 -14.10
CA ALA A 254 7.77 -11.62 -13.50
C ALA A 254 6.90 -10.37 -13.39
N MET A 255 7.45 -9.26 -12.86
CA MET A 255 6.74 -7.98 -12.77
C MET A 255 6.32 -7.46 -14.14
N ALA A 256 7.23 -7.47 -15.13
CA ALA A 256 6.91 -7.07 -16.48
C ALA A 256 5.85 -7.98 -17.14
N SER A 257 5.88 -9.29 -16.88
CA SER A 257 4.86 -10.23 -17.38
C SER A 257 3.48 -9.92 -16.80
N ASN A 258 3.40 -9.60 -15.49
CA ASN A 258 2.14 -9.21 -14.87
C ASN A 258 1.59 -7.90 -15.47
N LEU A 259 2.44 -6.91 -15.65
CA LEU A 259 2.06 -5.65 -16.30
C LEU A 259 1.63 -5.86 -17.75
N GLN A 260 2.33 -6.72 -18.51
CA GLN A 260 1.97 -7.07 -19.88
C GLN A 260 0.59 -7.74 -19.96
N LYS A 261 0.32 -8.70 -19.04
CA LYS A 261 -0.99 -9.36 -18.94
C LYS A 261 -2.09 -8.37 -18.59
N LEU A 262 -1.84 -7.49 -17.61
CA LEU A 262 -2.77 -6.43 -17.22
C LEU A 262 -3.08 -5.52 -18.42
N MET A 263 -2.04 -5.10 -19.16
CA MET A 263 -2.19 -4.29 -20.36
C MET A 263 -3.00 -5.00 -21.44
N GLY A 264 -2.80 -6.31 -21.62
CA GLY A 264 -3.56 -7.13 -22.57
C GLY A 264 -5.07 -7.15 -22.29
N ARG A 265 -5.47 -7.18 -21.02
CA ARG A 265 -6.89 -7.11 -20.63
C ARG A 265 -7.55 -5.80 -20.99
N HIS A 266 -6.78 -4.72 -21.03
CA HIS A 266 -7.27 -3.37 -21.31
C HIS A 266 -6.98 -2.86 -22.73
N ALA A 267 -6.42 -3.71 -23.60
CA ALA A 267 -6.04 -3.33 -24.96
C ALA A 267 -7.23 -2.77 -25.76
N GLU A 268 -8.40 -3.38 -25.66
CA GLU A 268 -9.64 -2.90 -26.33
C GLU A 268 -10.11 -1.55 -25.77
N SER A 269 -9.99 -1.36 -24.46
CA SER A 269 -10.35 -0.08 -23.83
C SER A 269 -9.40 1.04 -24.25
N LEU A 270 -8.11 0.77 -24.35
CA LEU A 270 -7.11 1.72 -24.84
C LEU A 270 -7.25 2.00 -26.33
N ALA A 271 -7.69 1.03 -27.13
CA ALA A 271 -7.94 1.23 -28.57
C ALA A 271 -9.01 2.30 -28.87
N LYS A 272 -9.82 2.69 -27.89
CA LYS A 272 -10.77 3.81 -28.00
C LYS A 272 -10.08 5.19 -28.07
N PHE A 273 -8.77 5.25 -27.80
CA PHE A 273 -7.95 6.44 -27.84
C PHE A 273 -6.82 6.30 -28.90
N PRO A 274 -7.13 6.13 -30.19
CA PRO A 274 -6.17 5.69 -31.23
C PRO A 274 -5.00 6.66 -31.43
N ASP A 275 -5.22 7.95 -31.19
CA ASP A 275 -4.20 8.98 -31.39
C ASP A 275 -3.23 9.13 -30.22
N HIS A 276 -3.58 8.57 -29.04
CA HIS A 276 -2.74 8.72 -27.87
C HIS A 276 -1.45 7.88 -27.98
N PRO A 277 -0.28 8.42 -27.60
CA PRO A 277 1.00 7.70 -27.68
C PRO A 277 1.00 6.37 -26.93
N LEU A 278 0.34 6.30 -25.77
CA LEU A 278 0.19 5.07 -24.99
C LEU A 278 -0.47 3.96 -25.81
N THR A 279 -1.58 4.26 -26.50
CA THR A 279 -2.30 3.28 -27.33
C THR A 279 -1.43 2.77 -28.47
N LYS A 280 -0.65 3.66 -29.09
CA LYS A 280 0.29 3.29 -30.16
C LYS A 280 1.43 2.38 -29.67
N ALA A 281 1.80 2.45 -28.40
CA ALA A 281 2.85 1.62 -27.80
C ALA A 281 2.37 0.20 -27.43
N VAL A 282 1.07 -0.01 -27.15
CA VAL A 282 0.51 -1.30 -26.70
C VAL A 282 0.88 -2.48 -27.61
N PRO A 283 0.71 -2.43 -28.95
CA PRO A 283 1.02 -3.58 -29.81
C PRO A 283 2.48 -4.03 -29.70
N GLY A 284 3.43 -3.09 -29.59
CA GLY A 284 4.85 -3.37 -29.44
C GLY A 284 5.16 -4.11 -28.13
N VAL A 285 4.55 -3.66 -27.03
CA VAL A 285 4.69 -4.31 -25.72
C VAL A 285 4.05 -5.70 -25.72
N MET A 286 2.87 -5.86 -26.32
CA MET A 286 2.19 -7.16 -26.39
C MET A 286 2.95 -8.19 -27.24
N ALA A 287 3.69 -7.75 -28.26
CA ALA A 287 4.51 -8.63 -29.09
C ALA A 287 5.88 -9.00 -28.47
N ALA A 288 6.30 -8.29 -27.43
CA ALA A 288 7.61 -8.48 -26.80
C ALA A 288 7.70 -9.82 -26.06
N LYS A 289 8.69 -10.67 -26.41
CA LYS A 289 8.85 -12.02 -25.84
C LYS A 289 9.65 -12.05 -24.53
N SER A 290 10.48 -11.05 -24.28
CA SER A 290 11.33 -10.98 -23.08
C SER A 290 11.40 -9.52 -22.63
N LEU A 291 10.45 -9.16 -21.76
CA LEU A 291 10.31 -7.81 -21.25
C LEU A 291 10.82 -7.79 -19.80
N THR A 292 11.64 -6.80 -19.46
CA THR A 292 11.98 -6.48 -18.08
C THR A 292 11.14 -5.30 -17.60
N LEU A 293 11.11 -5.06 -16.29
CA LEU A 293 10.33 -3.96 -15.72
C LEU A 293 10.73 -2.61 -16.32
N SER A 294 12.04 -2.32 -16.43
CA SER A 294 12.54 -1.07 -16.99
C SER A 294 12.14 -0.87 -18.45
N LYS A 295 12.12 -1.93 -19.26
CA LYS A 295 11.69 -1.87 -20.66
C LYS A 295 10.19 -1.61 -20.77
N PHE A 296 9.38 -2.23 -19.90
CA PHE A 296 7.94 -1.95 -19.83
C PHE A 296 7.71 -0.48 -19.46
N ASP A 297 8.35 -0.02 -18.38
CA ASP A 297 8.16 1.32 -17.86
C ASP A 297 8.61 2.38 -18.88
N ASN A 298 9.71 2.14 -19.57
CA ASN A 298 10.21 3.04 -20.62
C ASN A 298 9.24 3.18 -21.79
N THR A 299 8.47 2.13 -22.09
CA THR A 299 7.56 2.09 -23.25
C THR A 299 6.13 2.53 -22.89
N ILE A 300 5.66 2.22 -21.68
CA ILE A 300 4.28 2.39 -21.24
C ILE A 300 4.17 3.41 -20.10
N THR A 301 4.81 3.14 -18.96
CA THR A 301 4.60 3.94 -17.75
C THR A 301 5.11 5.37 -17.92
N CYS A 302 6.25 5.56 -18.56
CA CYS A 302 6.78 6.90 -18.87
C CYS A 302 5.84 7.76 -19.72
N ILE A 303 4.97 7.12 -20.50
CA ILE A 303 4.01 7.83 -21.38
C ILE A 303 2.69 8.08 -20.64
N GLY A 304 2.15 7.05 -19.99
CA GLY A 304 0.77 7.05 -19.47
C GLY A 304 0.63 6.84 -17.98
N GLY A 305 1.71 6.93 -17.19
CA GLY A 305 1.67 6.64 -15.75
C GLY A 305 1.15 7.77 -14.87
N GLY A 306 0.70 8.89 -15.43
CA GLY A 306 0.17 10.01 -14.67
C GLY A 306 -0.19 11.22 -15.53
N SER A 307 -0.63 12.27 -14.86
CA SER A 307 -1.00 13.56 -15.49
C SER A 307 0.22 14.32 -16.01
N SER A 308 -0.01 15.17 -16.99
CA SER A 308 1.00 16.07 -17.55
C SER A 308 0.82 17.50 -17.03
N PRO A 309 1.86 18.13 -16.47
CA PRO A 309 3.16 17.58 -16.12
C PRO A 309 3.07 16.63 -14.90
N PRO A 310 4.07 15.76 -14.59
CA PRO A 310 5.38 15.67 -15.24
C PRO A 310 5.46 14.67 -16.40
N PHE A 311 4.41 13.88 -16.63
CA PHE A 311 4.40 12.95 -17.76
C PHE A 311 4.25 13.67 -19.10
N PRO A 312 4.83 13.11 -20.22
CA PRO A 312 5.67 11.90 -20.27
C PRO A 312 7.11 12.15 -19.80
N PHE A 313 7.76 11.09 -19.29
CA PHE A 313 9.19 11.11 -18.95
C PHE A 313 10.04 10.68 -20.14
N PRO A 314 11.24 11.26 -20.33
CA PRO A 314 12.16 10.87 -21.40
C PRO A 314 12.64 9.43 -21.28
N THR A 315 12.94 8.98 -20.05
CA THR A 315 13.40 7.62 -19.75
C THR A 315 12.77 7.08 -18.47
N CYS A 316 12.79 5.75 -18.29
CA CYS A 316 12.36 5.14 -17.03
C CYS A 316 13.26 5.56 -15.84
N TRP A 317 14.51 5.91 -16.07
CA TRP A 317 15.42 6.39 -15.02
C TRP A 317 15.00 7.75 -14.48
N ASP A 318 14.57 8.67 -15.36
CA ASP A 318 14.00 9.97 -14.96
C ASP A 318 12.71 9.76 -14.18
N TYR A 319 11.85 8.85 -14.65
CA TYR A 319 10.64 8.45 -13.94
C TYR A 319 10.94 7.86 -12.56
N TYR A 320 11.88 6.91 -12.45
CA TYR A 320 12.25 6.30 -11.17
C TYR A 320 12.84 7.31 -10.19
N ALA A 321 13.71 8.21 -10.66
CA ALA A 321 14.25 9.28 -9.84
C ALA A 321 13.14 10.17 -9.27
N TRP A 322 12.19 10.59 -10.12
CA TRP A 322 11.04 11.38 -9.70
C TRP A 322 10.10 10.61 -8.77
N ALA A 323 9.83 9.33 -9.06
CA ALA A 323 8.85 8.53 -8.33
C ALA A 323 9.36 7.99 -6.99
N SER A 324 10.66 7.97 -6.74
CA SER A 324 11.27 7.52 -5.48
C SER A 324 10.76 8.32 -4.28
N SER A 325 10.59 7.65 -3.13
CA SER A 325 10.03 8.28 -1.92
C SER A 325 11.03 8.47 -0.78
N HIS A 326 12.27 7.95 -0.89
CA HIS A 326 13.26 8.04 0.19
C HIS A 326 13.56 9.48 0.64
N GLU A 327 13.69 10.43 -0.30
CA GLU A 327 13.89 11.84 0.02
C GLU A 327 12.61 12.55 0.50
N MET A 328 11.44 12.00 0.14
CA MET A 328 10.15 12.55 0.54
C MET A 328 9.84 12.31 2.02
N LEU A 329 10.43 11.28 2.65
CA LEU A 329 10.24 10.97 4.07
C LEU A 329 10.45 12.19 4.97
N ALA A 330 11.39 13.06 4.65
CA ALA A 330 11.67 14.30 5.41
C ALA A 330 10.46 15.26 5.50
N LYS A 331 9.48 15.13 4.60
CA LYS A 331 8.29 15.99 4.51
C LYS A 331 7.05 15.41 5.18
N VAL A 332 7.06 14.16 5.62
CA VAL A 332 5.93 13.53 6.33
C VAL A 332 5.65 14.27 7.63
N ARG A 333 4.38 14.55 7.93
CA ARG A 333 3.94 15.34 9.11
C ARG A 333 2.85 14.65 9.93
N VAL A 334 2.67 13.35 9.73
CA VAL A 334 1.79 12.49 10.53
C VAL A 334 2.58 11.31 11.06
N PRO A 335 2.18 10.69 12.19
CA PRO A 335 2.81 9.47 12.68
C PRO A 335 2.85 8.41 11.58
N PHE A 336 4.04 7.86 11.35
CA PHE A 336 4.30 6.97 10.23
C PHE A 336 5.18 5.80 10.65
N LEU A 337 4.68 4.58 10.46
CA LEU A 337 5.43 3.35 10.66
C LEU A 337 5.88 2.79 9.30
N ALA A 338 7.18 2.60 9.12
CA ALA A 338 7.74 1.89 7.98
C ALA A 338 8.26 0.52 8.42
N LEU A 339 7.94 -0.55 7.69
CA LEU A 339 8.34 -1.90 8.00
C LEU A 339 8.91 -2.60 6.76
N ASN A 340 10.20 -2.97 6.84
CA ASN A 340 10.93 -3.62 5.75
C ASN A 340 11.76 -4.80 6.27
N ALA A 341 12.11 -5.75 5.38
CA ALA A 341 13.07 -6.81 5.64
C ALA A 341 14.40 -6.51 4.93
N GLU A 342 15.54 -6.83 5.55
CA GLU A 342 16.86 -6.66 4.92
C GLU A 342 17.10 -7.66 3.78
N ASP A 343 16.52 -8.85 3.91
CA ASP A 343 16.67 -9.89 2.90
C ASP A 343 15.61 -9.82 1.78
N ASP A 344 14.91 -8.68 1.66
CA ASP A 344 13.95 -8.43 0.58
C ASP A 344 14.68 -8.39 -0.77
N PRO A 345 14.36 -9.30 -1.72
CA PRO A 345 15.07 -9.36 -3.00
C PRO A 345 14.72 -8.19 -3.95
N ILE A 346 13.69 -7.41 -3.65
CA ILE A 346 13.23 -6.30 -4.49
C ILE A 346 13.72 -4.95 -3.95
N VAL A 347 13.73 -4.80 -2.62
CA VAL A 347 14.11 -3.54 -1.96
C VAL A 347 15.58 -3.58 -1.57
N GLN A 348 16.38 -2.67 -2.13
CA GLN A 348 17.84 -2.68 -1.95
C GLN A 348 18.37 -1.68 -0.93
N VAL A 349 17.64 -0.59 -0.71
CA VAL A 349 18.10 0.49 0.17
C VAL A 349 16.99 0.87 1.12
N LEU A 350 17.31 0.82 2.40
CA LEU A 350 16.42 1.22 3.48
C LEU A 350 16.89 2.57 4.04
N PRO A 351 16.10 3.63 3.93
CA PRO A 351 16.44 4.94 4.45
C PRO A 351 16.17 5.02 5.96
N VAL A 352 16.84 4.16 6.74
CA VAL A 352 16.60 4.00 8.19
C VAL A 352 16.80 5.27 9.00
N GLU A 353 17.70 6.14 8.55
CA GLU A 353 17.88 7.45 9.17
C GLU A 353 16.76 8.43 8.81
N ALA A 354 15.94 8.09 7.81
CA ALA A 354 14.74 8.82 7.36
C ALA A 354 14.89 10.35 7.30
N GLY A 355 16.12 10.84 7.05
CA GLY A 355 16.45 12.26 7.09
C GLY A 355 16.27 12.90 8.47
N GLY A 356 16.22 12.12 9.55
CA GLY A 356 15.97 12.61 10.91
C GLY A 356 14.51 13.06 11.12
N ASN A 357 13.56 12.61 10.30
CA ASN A 357 12.16 13.03 10.47
C ASN A 357 11.55 12.47 11.76
N PRO A 358 11.15 13.33 12.71
CA PRO A 358 10.64 12.89 14.01
C PRO A 358 9.31 12.13 13.96
N TYR A 359 8.54 12.24 12.87
CA TYR A 359 7.27 11.55 12.68
C TYR A 359 7.42 10.09 12.18
N VAL A 360 8.62 9.64 11.86
CA VAL A 360 8.87 8.33 11.26
C VAL A 360 9.46 7.36 12.28
N ALA A 361 8.79 6.22 12.45
CA ALA A 361 9.31 5.02 13.10
C ALA A 361 9.66 4.01 12.00
N PHE A 362 10.93 3.56 11.93
CA PHE A 362 11.37 2.61 10.94
C PHE A 362 11.72 1.27 11.61
N ALA A 363 11.03 0.19 11.24
CA ALA A 363 11.24 -1.15 11.75
C ALA A 363 11.86 -2.04 10.65
N VAL A 364 12.99 -2.67 10.96
CA VAL A 364 13.73 -3.51 10.01
C VAL A 364 13.95 -4.89 10.63
N THR A 365 13.45 -5.94 9.96
CA THR A 365 13.77 -7.33 10.27
C THR A 365 14.92 -7.83 9.40
N GLU A 366 15.74 -8.79 9.90
CA GLU A 366 16.77 -9.42 9.07
C GLU A 366 16.15 -10.30 7.99
N LYS A 367 15.01 -10.95 8.33
CA LYS A 367 14.29 -11.89 7.49
C LYS A 367 12.87 -11.38 7.19
N GLY A 368 12.27 -11.91 6.13
CA GLY A 368 10.88 -11.55 5.78
C GLY A 368 10.61 -11.51 4.29
N GLY A 369 11.61 -11.20 3.49
CA GLY A 369 11.47 -11.04 2.04
C GLY A 369 10.47 -9.96 1.66
N HIS A 370 10.01 -9.97 0.42
CA HIS A 370 9.02 -9.03 -0.08
C HIS A 370 7.59 -9.50 0.24
N LEU A 371 6.90 -8.84 1.16
CA LEU A 371 5.53 -9.13 1.59
C LEU A 371 5.32 -10.54 2.17
N GLY A 372 6.38 -11.20 2.62
CA GLY A 372 6.32 -12.54 3.22
C GLY A 372 6.08 -12.50 4.73
N TRP A 373 7.15 -12.47 5.50
CA TRP A 373 7.14 -12.57 6.98
C TRP A 373 6.35 -13.77 7.51
N PHE A 374 6.51 -14.94 6.86
CA PHE A 374 5.81 -16.15 7.26
C PHE A 374 6.50 -16.83 8.43
N GLU A 375 5.79 -16.94 9.54
CA GLU A 375 6.14 -17.75 10.70
C GLU A 375 5.40 -19.09 10.70
N ALA A 376 5.95 -20.09 11.40
CA ALA A 376 5.31 -21.39 11.54
C ALA A 376 4.00 -21.28 12.35
N GLY A 377 2.94 -21.86 11.82
CA GLY A 377 1.69 -22.02 12.51
C GLY A 377 1.68 -23.23 13.47
N LYS A 378 0.49 -23.74 13.80
CA LYS A 378 0.31 -24.83 14.76
C LYS A 378 0.65 -26.23 14.20
N SER A 379 0.62 -26.41 12.90
CA SER A 379 0.88 -27.69 12.21
C SER A 379 1.92 -27.53 11.11
N ILE A 380 2.50 -28.67 10.65
CA ILE A 380 3.46 -28.68 9.56
C ILE A 380 2.76 -28.16 8.28
N GLY A 381 3.35 -27.13 7.66
CA GLY A 381 2.78 -26.48 6.46
C GLY A 381 1.78 -25.36 6.75
N ASP A 382 1.30 -25.21 7.99
CA ASP A 382 0.57 -24.03 8.41
C ASP A 382 1.55 -22.87 8.64
N VAL A 383 1.31 -21.76 7.99
CA VAL A 383 2.10 -20.53 8.14
C VAL A 383 1.18 -19.33 8.33
N ARG A 384 1.68 -18.35 9.07
CA ARG A 384 0.98 -17.09 9.32
C ARG A 384 1.88 -15.92 9.00
N ARG A 385 1.31 -14.83 8.52
CA ARG A 385 2.05 -13.59 8.33
C ARG A 385 2.26 -12.90 9.68
N TRP A 386 3.50 -12.92 10.18
CA TRP A 386 3.86 -12.21 11.41
C TRP A 386 3.61 -10.70 11.31
N VAL A 387 3.89 -10.11 10.13
CA VAL A 387 3.74 -8.66 9.90
C VAL A 387 2.33 -8.14 10.18
N SER A 388 1.31 -9.00 10.12
CA SER A 388 -0.07 -8.63 10.49
C SER A 388 -0.18 -8.19 11.93
N LYS A 389 0.61 -8.76 12.85
CA LYS A 389 0.56 -8.44 14.27
C LYS A 389 0.96 -6.98 14.52
N PRO A 390 2.20 -6.55 14.23
CA PRO A 390 2.62 -5.17 14.50
C PRO A 390 1.82 -4.15 13.67
N VAL A 391 1.36 -4.49 12.47
CA VAL A 391 0.53 -3.58 11.67
C VAL A 391 -0.85 -3.39 12.31
N VAL A 392 -1.52 -4.45 12.77
CA VAL A 392 -2.83 -4.34 13.44
C VAL A 392 -2.69 -3.62 14.78
N GLU A 393 -1.62 -3.88 15.54
CA GLU A 393 -1.29 -3.14 16.77
C GLU A 393 -1.11 -1.63 16.48
N TRP A 394 -0.37 -1.29 15.42
CA TRP A 394 -0.21 0.09 14.97
C TRP A 394 -1.54 0.73 14.58
N LEU A 395 -2.36 0.06 13.76
CA LEU A 395 -3.67 0.56 13.35
C LEU A 395 -4.58 0.81 14.55
N LYS A 396 -4.59 -0.11 15.54
CA LYS A 396 -5.30 0.07 16.78
C LYS A 396 -4.78 1.28 17.57
N ALA A 397 -3.46 1.36 17.74
CA ALA A 397 -2.82 2.44 18.48
C ALA A 397 -3.18 3.81 17.91
N VAL A 398 -3.09 3.99 16.57
CA VAL A 398 -3.37 5.29 15.94
C VAL A 398 -4.86 5.57 15.77
N GLY A 399 -5.68 4.54 15.56
CA GLY A 399 -7.13 4.69 15.39
C GLY A 399 -7.88 5.02 16.68
N GLU A 400 -7.47 4.39 17.79
CA GLU A 400 -8.11 4.58 19.09
C GLU A 400 -7.35 5.57 19.98
N GLY A 401 -6.00 5.57 19.92
CA GLY A 401 -5.15 6.27 20.86
C GLY A 401 -4.82 7.72 20.49
N LEU A 402 -4.82 8.09 19.21
CA LEU A 402 -4.53 9.48 18.84
C LEU A 402 -5.73 10.39 19.15
N ALA A 403 -5.47 11.49 19.83
CA ALA A 403 -6.45 12.55 20.01
C ALA A 403 -6.59 13.38 18.72
N ALA A 404 -7.77 13.98 18.54
CA ALA A 404 -8.01 14.91 17.44
C ALA A 404 -6.92 15.99 17.40
N GLN A 405 -6.37 16.21 16.22
CA GLN A 405 -5.40 17.28 15.99
C GLN A 405 -6.10 18.44 15.28
N ASP A 406 -5.77 19.65 15.66
CA ASP A 406 -6.21 20.86 14.95
C ASP A 406 -5.45 20.91 13.60
N ARG A 407 -6.04 20.31 12.57
CA ARG A 407 -5.51 20.35 11.21
C ARG A 407 -6.32 21.32 10.38
N GLN A 408 -5.62 22.14 9.61
CA GLN A 408 -6.25 23.02 8.64
C GLN A 408 -6.52 22.27 7.34
N ILE A 409 -7.49 21.34 7.40
CA ILE A 409 -7.92 20.58 6.22
C ILE A 409 -8.77 21.50 5.35
N GLN A 410 -8.44 21.60 4.08
CA GLN A 410 -9.18 22.39 3.13
C GLN A 410 -10.61 21.86 2.96
N PRO A 411 -11.62 22.76 2.91
CA PRO A 411 -12.99 22.34 2.68
C PRO A 411 -13.18 21.76 1.28
N THR A 412 -14.28 21.05 1.10
CA THR A 412 -14.66 20.45 -0.17
C THR A 412 -15.89 21.13 -0.74
N HIS A 413 -15.99 21.18 -2.07
CA HIS A 413 -17.16 21.66 -2.80
C HIS A 413 -17.45 20.75 -3.99
N VAL A 414 -18.64 20.88 -4.57
CA VAL A 414 -19.01 20.18 -5.80
C VAL A 414 -19.12 21.21 -6.94
N VAL A 415 -18.32 21.00 -8.00
CA VAL A 415 -18.31 21.84 -9.20
C VAL A 415 -18.49 20.93 -10.41
N ASP A 416 -19.47 21.22 -11.25
CA ASP A 416 -19.82 20.43 -12.45
C ASP A 416 -20.05 18.93 -12.14
N GLY A 417 -20.60 18.63 -10.97
CA GLY A 417 -20.84 17.26 -10.49
C GLY A 417 -19.61 16.53 -9.95
N PHE A 418 -18.44 17.17 -9.93
CA PHE A 418 -17.22 16.61 -9.33
C PHE A 418 -16.99 17.17 -7.93
N LEU A 419 -16.70 16.28 -6.99
CA LEU A 419 -16.18 16.64 -5.68
C LEU A 419 -14.74 17.10 -5.82
N LYS A 420 -14.43 18.31 -5.37
CA LYS A 420 -13.12 18.94 -5.40
C LYS A 420 -12.74 19.49 -4.04
N GLU A 421 -11.46 19.73 -3.84
CA GLU A 421 -10.94 20.48 -2.71
C GLU A 421 -10.83 21.95 -3.09
N VAL A 422 -11.23 22.86 -2.21
CA VAL A 422 -11.12 24.32 -2.46
C VAL A 422 -9.66 24.70 -2.68
N GLY A 423 -9.38 25.35 -3.80
CA GLY A 423 -8.04 25.74 -4.21
C GLY A 423 -7.25 24.67 -4.98
N ARG A 424 -7.88 23.52 -5.29
CA ARG A 424 -7.32 22.45 -6.14
C ARG A 424 -8.35 22.03 -7.20
N ASP A 425 -8.61 22.92 -8.15
CA ASP A 425 -9.66 22.69 -9.16
C ASP A 425 -9.27 21.69 -10.26
N ASP A 426 -8.00 21.35 -10.35
CA ASP A 426 -7.41 20.36 -11.26
C ASP A 426 -7.55 18.90 -10.76
N ILE A 427 -7.98 18.68 -9.51
CA ILE A 427 -8.17 17.38 -8.88
C ILE A 427 -9.61 17.23 -8.41
N GLY A 428 -10.26 16.14 -8.81
CA GLY A 428 -11.64 15.88 -8.39
C GLY A 428 -12.16 14.54 -8.88
N CYS A 429 -13.28 14.11 -8.26
CA CYS A 429 -13.94 12.86 -8.61
C CYS A 429 -15.46 12.95 -8.49
N LYS A 430 -16.13 12.01 -9.12
CA LYS A 430 -17.56 11.73 -8.92
C LYS A 430 -17.81 10.24 -8.93
N GLU A 431 -18.81 9.79 -8.18
CA GLU A 431 -19.27 8.41 -8.25
C GLU A 431 -19.89 8.12 -9.63
N VAL A 432 -19.65 6.90 -10.12
CA VAL A 432 -20.26 6.39 -11.36
C VAL A 432 -20.78 4.98 -11.15
N GLU A 433 -21.72 4.57 -12.00
CA GLU A 433 -22.28 3.23 -12.00
C GLU A 433 -21.23 2.17 -12.37
N GLY A 434 -21.52 0.89 -12.05
CA GLY A 434 -20.68 -0.26 -12.37
C GLY A 434 -19.90 -0.84 -11.19
N GLY A 435 -20.19 -0.35 -9.97
CA GLY A 435 -19.75 -0.97 -8.71
C GLY A 435 -20.56 -2.23 -8.38
N GLY A 436 -20.48 -2.68 -7.14
CA GLY A 436 -21.25 -3.82 -6.62
C GLY A 436 -20.42 -4.71 -5.69
N HIS A 437 -20.98 -5.87 -5.37
CA HIS A 437 -20.34 -6.83 -4.47
C HIS A 437 -19.09 -7.48 -5.12
N VAL A 438 -18.01 -7.62 -4.35
CA VAL A 438 -16.74 -8.22 -4.77
C VAL A 438 -16.33 -9.28 -3.77
N ILE A 439 -16.13 -10.52 -4.26
CA ILE A 439 -15.59 -11.63 -3.45
C ILE A 439 -14.07 -11.45 -3.31
N GLY A 440 -13.63 -11.18 -2.11
CA GLY A 440 -12.26 -10.75 -1.87
C GLY A 440 -11.19 -11.83 -1.97
N VAL A 441 -11.53 -13.09 -2.24
CA VAL A 441 -10.55 -14.16 -2.53
C VAL A 441 -10.39 -14.45 -4.02
N GLU A 442 -11.24 -13.84 -4.86
CA GLU A 442 -11.19 -13.97 -6.30
C GLU A 442 -10.24 -12.91 -6.87
N GLY A 443 -9.13 -13.37 -7.42
CA GLY A 443 -8.18 -12.50 -8.09
C GLY A 443 -8.48 -12.32 -9.56
N GLU A 444 -7.71 -11.49 -10.22
CA GLU A 444 -7.68 -11.41 -11.68
C GLU A 444 -6.98 -12.64 -12.25
N GLY A 445 -7.74 -13.55 -12.88
CA GLY A 445 -7.21 -14.80 -13.45
C GLY A 445 -5.99 -14.57 -14.35
N GLY A 446 -4.93 -15.38 -14.15
CA GLY A 446 -3.70 -15.34 -14.93
C GLY A 446 -2.66 -14.32 -14.50
N LEU A 447 -2.90 -13.48 -13.48
CA LEU A 447 -1.86 -12.72 -12.80
C LEU A 447 -1.27 -13.54 -11.65
N LEU A 448 0.03 -13.40 -11.44
CA LEU A 448 0.65 -13.82 -10.18
C LEU A 448 0.27 -12.80 -9.11
N ALA A 449 0.19 -13.21 -7.84
CA ALA A 449 0.00 -12.29 -6.74
C ALA A 449 1.02 -11.14 -6.82
N GLY A 450 0.57 -9.91 -6.57
CA GLY A 450 1.34 -8.70 -6.81
C GLY A 450 2.71 -8.75 -6.13
N LEU A 451 3.75 -8.61 -6.92
CA LEU A 451 5.15 -8.50 -6.50
C LEU A 451 5.49 -7.04 -6.20
#